data_ba27509bffb79efe5c3d1854c707be96
#
_entry.id   ba27509bffb79efe5c3d1854c707be96
#
_cell.length_a   1.000
_cell.length_b   1.000
_cell.length_c   1.000
_cell.angle_alpha   90.00
_cell.angle_beta   90.00
_cell.angle_gamma   90.00
#
_symmetry.space_group_name_H-M   'P 1'
#
loop_
_entity.id
_entity.type
_entity.pdbx_description
1 polymer ?
#
loop_
_entity_poly.entity_id
_entity_poly.type
_entity_poly.pdbx_seq_one_letter_code
_entity_poly.pdbx_strand_id
1 'polypeptide(L)'
;VQETHYEFNIDDELRKLGLLVGISEEIYYCSISRISILYLENFGTKWVAWRETYDFKNDKRVSYRTIADGSFELVAARTKNYLNYIKRKQGIK
;
A
#
# COMPACT_ATOMS: atom_id res chain seq x y z
N VAL A 1 -5.91 -37.09 9.43
CA VAL A 1 -6.78 -36.03 9.36
C VAL A 1 -6.21 -34.91 8.57
N GLN A 2 -7.00 -34.43 7.78
CA GLN A 2 -6.60 -33.37 6.96
C GLN A 2 -6.85 -32.08 7.63
N GLU A 3 -5.80 -31.38 7.95
CA GLU A 3 -5.96 -30.13 8.49
C GLU A 3 -6.07 -29.15 7.44
N THR A 4 -6.98 -28.24 7.53
CA THR A 4 -7.07 -27.14 6.67
C THR A 4 -6.10 -26.13 7.11
N HIS A 5 -5.05 -26.01 6.39
CA HIS A 5 -4.14 -25.00 6.69
C HIS A 5 -4.55 -23.77 6.03
N TYR A 6 -4.83 -22.78 6.86
CA TYR A 6 -5.10 -21.51 6.34
C TYR A 6 -3.82 -20.78 6.39
N GLU A 7 -3.14 -20.76 5.28
CA GLU A 7 -1.88 -20.12 5.24
C GLU A 7 -2.06 -18.67 5.00
N PHE A 8 -1.59 -17.85 5.92
CA PHE A 8 -1.60 -16.42 5.75
C PHE A 8 -0.51 -16.06 4.76
N ASN A 9 -0.87 -15.39 3.71
CA ASN A 9 0.07 -15.00 2.68
C ASN A 9 -0.03 -13.48 2.50
N ILE A 10 1.04 -12.80 2.86
CA ILE A 10 1.06 -11.34 2.82
C ILE A 10 0.81 -10.82 1.41
N ASP A 11 1.44 -11.45 0.42
CA ASP A 11 1.24 -11.03 -0.96
C ASP A 11 -0.23 -11.07 -1.35
N ASP A 12 -0.93 -12.14 -0.98
CA ASP A 12 -2.34 -12.27 -1.31
C ASP A 12 -3.18 -11.26 -0.56
N GLU A 13 -2.88 -11.03 0.71
CA GLU A 13 -3.63 -10.06 1.49
C GLU A 13 -3.51 -8.66 0.91
N LEU A 14 -2.33 -8.30 0.47
CA LEU A 14 -2.14 -6.97 -0.07
C LEU A 14 -2.65 -6.86 -1.50
N ARG A 15 -2.64 -7.95 -2.25
CA ARG A 15 -3.28 -7.94 -3.57
C ARG A 15 -4.77 -7.71 -3.45
N LYS A 16 -5.40 -8.25 -2.40
CA LYS A 16 -6.83 -8.02 -2.18
C LYS A 16 -7.13 -6.56 -1.94
N LEU A 17 -6.19 -5.82 -1.43
CA LEU A 17 -6.35 -4.38 -1.24
C LEU A 17 -6.11 -3.59 -2.52
N GLY A 18 -5.57 -4.23 -3.54
CA GLY A 18 -5.26 -3.55 -4.79
C GLY A 18 -3.81 -3.21 -4.98
N LEU A 19 -2.93 -3.75 -4.13
CA LEU A 19 -1.52 -3.46 -4.24
C LEU A 19 -0.83 -4.47 -5.14
N LEU A 20 0.21 -4.03 -5.80
CA LEU A 20 1.05 -4.89 -6.62
C LEU A 20 2.29 -5.25 -5.82
N VAL A 21 2.85 -6.42 -6.11
CA VAL A 21 4.03 -6.87 -5.40
C VAL A 21 5.27 -6.37 -6.11
N GLY A 22 6.07 -5.57 -5.42
CA GLY A 22 7.36 -5.18 -5.93
C GLY A 22 8.38 -6.24 -5.61
N ILE A 23 8.58 -6.49 -4.31
CA ILE A 23 9.42 -7.59 -3.84
C ILE A 23 8.61 -8.29 -2.76
N SER A 24 8.33 -9.57 -2.96
CA SER A 24 7.48 -10.33 -2.05
C SER A 24 7.91 -10.16 -0.60
N GLU A 25 6.93 -9.85 0.23
CA GLU A 25 7.10 -9.65 1.68
C GLU A 25 7.95 -8.45 2.03
N GLU A 26 8.35 -7.65 1.07
CA GLU A 26 9.20 -6.48 1.32
C GLU A 26 8.59 -5.19 0.87
N ILE A 27 8.19 -5.07 -0.39
CA ILE A 27 7.64 -3.81 -0.84
C ILE A 27 6.50 -4.00 -1.82
N TYR A 28 5.47 -3.19 -1.64
CA TYR A 28 4.25 -3.24 -2.43
C TYR A 28 3.88 -1.83 -2.82
N TYR A 29 3.10 -1.70 -3.90
CA TYR A 29 2.77 -0.37 -4.37
C TYR A 29 1.51 -0.36 -5.22
N CYS A 30 0.93 0.80 -5.40
CA CYS A 30 -0.12 0.98 -6.40
C CYS A 30 -0.24 2.45 -6.74
N SER A 31 -0.66 2.72 -7.97
CA SER A 31 -0.94 4.09 -8.39
C SER A 31 -2.24 4.54 -7.79
N ILE A 32 -2.27 5.71 -7.20
CA ILE A 32 -3.50 6.27 -6.65
C ILE A 32 -3.95 7.49 -7.42
N SER A 33 -3.13 7.99 -8.31
CA SER A 33 -3.50 9.02 -9.27
C SER A 33 -2.44 9.01 -10.36
N ARG A 34 -2.59 9.90 -11.32
CA ARG A 34 -1.63 9.96 -12.43
C ARG A 34 -0.24 10.34 -11.98
N ILE A 35 -0.14 11.03 -10.84
CA ILE A 35 1.15 11.52 -10.36
C ILE A 35 1.50 11.03 -8.96
N SER A 36 0.71 10.13 -8.40
CA SER A 36 0.96 9.68 -7.03
C SER A 36 0.96 8.17 -6.93
N ILE A 37 1.87 7.66 -6.13
CA ILE A 37 2.01 6.23 -5.89
C ILE A 37 1.99 6.00 -4.40
N LEU A 38 1.26 4.98 -3.97
CA LEU A 38 1.25 4.52 -2.60
C LEU A 38 2.22 3.36 -2.49
N TYR A 39 3.07 3.39 -1.48
CA TYR A 39 4.01 2.31 -1.18
C TYR A 39 3.74 1.74 0.19
N LEU A 40 4.04 0.46 0.34
CA LEU A 40 3.95 -0.21 1.62
C LEU A 40 5.20 -1.06 1.76
N GLU A 41 5.97 -0.84 2.80
CA GLU A 41 7.25 -1.52 2.91
C GLU A 41 7.47 -2.10 4.29
N ASN A 42 8.06 -3.30 4.30
CA ASN A 42 8.42 -4.01 5.52
C ASN A 42 9.86 -3.66 5.87
N PHE A 43 10.06 -2.96 6.98
CA PHE A 43 11.40 -2.59 7.42
C PHE A 43 11.96 -3.56 8.45
N GLY A 44 11.29 -4.70 8.67
CA GLY A 44 11.77 -5.69 9.63
C GLY A 44 11.16 -5.48 10.99
N THR A 45 11.36 -4.34 11.57
CA THR A 45 10.80 -4.03 12.89
C THR A 45 9.40 -3.46 12.79
N LYS A 46 9.04 -2.93 11.64
CA LYS A 46 7.71 -2.38 11.44
C LYS A 46 7.42 -2.26 9.95
N TRP A 47 6.17 -2.02 9.65
CA TRP A 47 5.73 -1.73 8.29
C TRP A 47 5.43 -0.25 8.19
N VAL A 48 5.62 0.31 7.02
CA VAL A 48 5.31 1.72 6.77
C VAL A 48 4.59 1.83 5.43
N ALA A 49 3.54 2.63 5.42
CA ALA A 49 2.84 2.97 4.18
C ALA A 49 3.02 4.47 3.95
N TRP A 50 3.37 4.84 2.72
CA TRP A 50 3.53 6.26 2.41
C TRP A 50 3.11 6.53 0.98
N ARG A 51 2.90 7.81 0.70
CA ARG A 51 2.51 8.26 -0.61
C ARG A 51 3.56 9.21 -1.15
N GLU A 52 3.92 9.02 -2.40
CA GLU A 52 4.81 9.94 -3.08
C GLU A 52 4.09 10.55 -4.26
N THR A 53 4.27 11.84 -4.44
CA THR A 53 3.71 12.55 -5.58
C THR A 53 4.87 13.08 -6.40
N TYR A 54 4.78 12.92 -7.71
CA TYR A 54 5.89 13.24 -8.61
C TYR A 54 5.52 14.34 -9.57
N ASP A 55 6.52 15.10 -9.94
CA ASP A 55 6.43 16.04 -11.04
C ASP A 55 7.16 15.40 -12.19
N PHE A 56 6.44 14.71 -13.06
CA PHE A 56 7.05 13.98 -14.14
C PHE A 56 7.68 14.89 -15.18
N LYS A 57 7.26 16.14 -15.24
CA LYS A 57 7.83 17.08 -16.15
C LYS A 57 9.27 17.38 -15.78
N ASN A 58 9.55 17.51 -14.49
CA ASN A 58 10.88 17.79 -13.99
C ASN A 58 11.57 16.59 -13.39
N ASP A 59 10.91 15.43 -13.50
CA ASP A 59 11.49 14.16 -13.06
C ASP A 59 11.93 14.21 -11.62
N LYS A 60 11.05 14.65 -10.73
CA LYS A 60 11.40 14.68 -9.33
C LYS A 60 10.18 14.47 -8.44
N ARG A 61 10.46 14.02 -7.23
CA ARG A 61 9.43 13.85 -6.21
C ARG A 61 9.13 15.20 -5.60
N VAL A 62 7.86 15.58 -5.58
CA VAL A 62 7.48 16.88 -5.04
C VAL A 62 6.88 16.79 -3.65
N SER A 63 6.40 15.61 -3.22
CA SER A 63 5.92 15.49 -1.86
C SER A 63 5.99 14.03 -1.42
N TYR A 64 6.00 13.87 -0.12
CA TYR A 64 6.11 12.57 0.52
C TYR A 64 5.27 12.66 1.78
N ARG A 65 4.43 11.67 2.00
CA ARG A 65 3.56 11.70 3.16
C ARG A 65 3.37 10.31 3.72
N THR A 66 3.65 10.14 4.99
CA THR A 66 3.42 8.87 5.67
C THR A 66 1.93 8.69 5.94
N ILE A 67 1.41 7.55 5.56
CA ILE A 67 0.01 7.21 5.77
C ILE A 67 -0.15 6.45 7.08
N ALA A 68 0.76 5.50 7.34
CA ALA A 68 0.69 4.69 8.56
C ALA A 68 2.03 4.05 8.82
N ASP A 69 2.33 3.77 10.09
CA ASP A 69 3.46 2.92 10.41
C ASP A 69 3.13 2.10 11.65
N GLY A 70 3.72 0.93 11.76
CA GLY A 70 3.48 0.05 12.88
C GLY A 70 3.45 -1.40 12.45
N SER A 71 2.60 -2.19 13.11
CA SER A 71 2.48 -3.61 12.78
C SER A 71 1.85 -3.78 11.41
N PHE A 72 2.03 -4.96 10.85
CA PHE A 72 1.41 -5.26 9.56
C PHE A 72 -0.10 -5.04 9.61
N GLU A 73 -0.74 -5.54 10.66
CA GLU A 73 -2.20 -5.45 10.77
C GLU A 73 -2.67 -4.01 10.81
N LEU A 74 -1.99 -3.18 11.57
CA LEU A 74 -2.35 -1.78 11.67
C LEU A 74 -2.15 -1.08 10.33
N VAL A 75 -1.01 -1.29 9.71
CA VAL A 75 -0.68 -0.61 8.47
C VAL A 75 -1.59 -1.08 7.34
N ALA A 76 -1.88 -2.39 7.29
CA ALA A 76 -2.78 -2.91 6.26
C ALA A 76 -4.19 -2.32 6.43
N ALA A 77 -4.67 -2.22 7.67
CA ALA A 77 -6.00 -1.65 7.92
C ALA A 77 -6.05 -0.19 7.52
N ARG A 78 -5.04 0.58 7.88
CA ARG A 78 -5.00 1.99 7.53
C ARG A 78 -4.85 2.21 6.04
N THR A 79 -4.08 1.35 5.38
CA THR A 79 -3.92 1.41 3.93
C THR A 79 -5.25 1.13 3.25
N LYS A 80 -5.98 0.12 3.73
CA LYS A 80 -7.29 -0.20 3.17
C LYS A 80 -8.23 1.00 3.29
N ASN A 81 -8.27 1.62 4.47
CA ASN A 81 -9.12 2.78 4.67
C ASN A 81 -8.72 3.95 3.77
N TYR A 82 -7.43 4.16 3.61
CA TYR A 82 -6.94 5.23 2.77
C TYR A 82 -7.31 4.99 1.30
N LEU A 83 -7.14 3.75 0.83
CA LEU A 83 -7.49 3.43 -0.55
C LEU A 83 -8.99 3.57 -0.78
N ASN A 84 -9.81 3.19 0.19
CA ASN A 84 -11.24 3.37 0.08
C ASN A 84 -11.61 4.85 0.03
N TYR A 85 -10.93 5.67 0.82
CA TYR A 85 -11.14 7.11 0.80
C TYR A 85 -10.80 7.68 -0.58
N ILE A 86 -9.66 7.27 -1.14
CA ILE A 86 -9.26 7.74 -2.47
C ILE A 86 -10.27 7.32 -3.52
N LYS A 87 -10.75 6.08 -3.46
CA LYS A 87 -11.74 5.61 -4.41
C LYS A 87 -13.02 6.41 -4.35
N ARG A 88 -13.47 6.72 -3.13
CA ARG A 88 -14.67 7.50 -2.98
C ARG A 88 -14.51 8.88 -3.56
N LYS A 89 -13.36 9.50 -3.33
CA LYS A 89 -13.13 10.83 -3.88
C LYS A 89 -13.08 10.82 -5.40
N GLN A 90 -12.49 9.78 -5.98
CA GLN A 90 -12.39 9.70 -7.42
C GLN A 90 -13.70 9.27 -8.07
N GLY A 91 -14.51 8.53 -7.33
CA GLY A 91 -15.76 8.01 -7.87
C GLY A 91 -16.90 8.98 -7.85
N ILE A 92 -16.75 10.11 -7.20
CA ILE A 92 -17.80 11.08 -7.17
C ILE A 92 -17.87 11.81 -8.47
N LYS A 93 -19.00 11.83 -9.06
CA LYS A 93 -19.18 12.50 -10.34
C LYS A 93 -20.24 13.55 -10.24
#